data_536dd03fa7903dce2ba26f970dcddac2
#
_entry.id   536dd03fa7903dce2ba26f970dcddac2
#
_cell.length_a   1.000
_cell.length_b   1.000
_cell.length_c   1.000
_cell.angle_alpha   90.00
_cell.angle_beta   90.00
_cell.angle_gamma   90.00
#
_symmetry.space_group_name_H-M   'P 1'
#
loop_
_entity.id
_entity.type
_entity.pdbx_description
1 polymer ?
#
loop_
_entity_poly.entity_id
_entity_poly.type
_entity_poly.pdbx_seq_one_letter_code
_entity_poly.pdbx_strand_id
1 'polypeptide(L)'
;MNLISRTWRSTLGRKYVMALSGAVLFLFVVGHLAGNLQVLGSPTLINTYAHFLQSKAGLLWGARLGLLCCVGLHIAAAISLSVDNKTARPQPYAVPAAYGSSRASRTMIVSGLVILAFVVYHLAHFTALLPGVNGVGDFHKLTTTLHGESVPDVYGMMVLGFQVWWVVLFYLVAQGLLFMHLGHGVAAMFQSLGLRDHHWWPRIAALARGASIAIFAGYAIIPIAIFLRVVGAEYAERARHQLAGATEIRSDPAAFGWTLSTRMTRAAPDMDMPAPTAASAGSLANRAGSDSVSGHSH
;
A
#
# COMPACT_ATOMS: atom_id res chain seq x y z
N MET A 1 30.85 21.33 21.73
CA MET A 1 29.81 20.29 21.51
C MET A 1 28.69 20.91 20.66
N ASN A 2 28.39 20.33 19.52
CA ASN A 2 27.29 20.80 18.66
C ASN A 2 25.92 20.46 19.26
N LEU A 3 24.85 21.12 18.76
CA LEU A 3 23.47 20.97 19.26
C LEU A 3 23.01 19.52 19.20
N ILE A 4 23.35 18.80 18.11
CA ILE A 4 22.94 17.38 17.88
C ILE A 4 23.49 16.49 19.01
N SER A 5 24.76 16.61 19.34
CA SER A 5 25.36 15.78 20.40
C SER A 5 24.81 16.13 21.80
N ARG A 6 24.46 17.39 22.05
CA ARG A 6 23.80 17.80 23.30
C ARG A 6 22.39 17.19 23.41
N THR A 7 21.61 17.25 22.33
CA THR A 7 20.26 16.66 22.28
C THR A 7 20.31 15.14 22.52
N TRP A 8 21.22 14.44 21.83
CA TRP A 8 21.32 12.99 21.97
C TRP A 8 21.82 12.50 23.33
N ARG A 9 22.66 13.28 24.00
CA ARG A 9 23.18 12.95 25.35
C ARG A 9 22.16 13.17 26.47
N SER A 10 21.13 13.99 26.23
CA SER A 10 20.09 14.23 27.25
C SER A 10 18.91 13.28 27.08
N THR A 11 18.39 12.77 28.20
CA THR A 11 17.17 11.95 28.22
C THR A 11 15.98 12.71 27.65
N LEU A 12 15.88 14.01 27.93
CA LEU A 12 14.82 14.87 27.40
C LEU A 12 14.94 15.02 25.88
N GLY A 13 16.16 15.26 25.37
CA GLY A 13 16.40 15.36 23.93
C GLY A 13 16.01 14.09 23.16
N ARG A 14 16.38 12.91 23.68
CA ARG A 14 15.97 11.63 23.09
C ARG A 14 14.44 11.41 23.13
N LYS A 15 13.74 11.87 24.18
CA LYS A 15 12.27 11.86 24.23
C LYS A 15 11.67 12.76 23.15
N TYR A 16 12.25 13.93 22.88
CA TYR A 16 11.79 14.78 21.78
C TYR A 16 12.04 14.13 20.41
N VAL A 17 13.23 13.54 20.19
CA VAL A 17 13.50 12.81 18.94
C VAL A 17 12.48 11.68 18.73
N MET A 18 12.20 10.89 19.77
CA MET A 18 11.23 9.80 19.71
C MET A 18 9.80 10.32 19.45
N ALA A 19 9.40 11.43 20.10
CA ALA A 19 8.07 12.00 19.95
C ALA A 19 7.87 12.60 18.55
N LEU A 20 8.83 13.38 18.03
CA LEU A 20 8.72 14.02 16.72
C LEU A 20 8.78 13.00 15.58
N SER A 21 9.72 12.04 15.64
CA SER A 21 9.76 10.95 14.65
C SER A 21 8.49 10.10 14.71
N GLY A 22 7.98 9.80 15.91
CA GLY A 22 6.72 9.10 16.10
C GLY A 22 5.51 9.86 15.55
N ALA A 23 5.49 11.20 15.66
CA ALA A 23 4.44 12.03 15.06
C ALA A 23 4.43 11.94 13.53
N VAL A 24 5.61 12.02 12.89
CA VAL A 24 5.74 11.87 11.44
C VAL A 24 5.25 10.49 10.99
N LEU A 25 5.67 9.43 11.70
CA LEU A 25 5.25 8.05 11.40
C LEU A 25 3.75 7.86 11.60
N PHE A 26 3.15 8.46 12.63
CA PHE A 26 1.72 8.42 12.86
C PHE A 26 0.93 9.08 11.73
N LEU A 27 1.35 10.29 11.29
CA LEU A 27 0.72 10.99 10.16
C LEU A 27 0.84 10.18 8.87
N PHE A 28 2.00 9.54 8.64
CA PHE A 28 2.18 8.64 7.52
C PHE A 28 1.21 7.45 7.58
N VAL A 29 1.06 6.80 8.73
CA VAL A 29 0.13 5.67 8.91
C VAL A 29 -1.31 6.09 8.57
N VAL A 30 -1.75 7.29 8.98
CA VAL A 30 -3.07 7.83 8.65
C VAL A 30 -3.22 8.06 7.14
N GLY A 31 -2.26 8.74 6.51
CA GLY A 31 -2.28 8.99 5.06
C GLY A 31 -2.18 7.70 4.24
N HIS A 32 -1.37 6.75 4.69
CA HIS A 32 -1.21 5.44 4.07
C HIS A 32 -2.51 4.61 4.15
N LEU A 33 -3.21 4.68 5.29
CA LEU A 33 -4.53 4.09 5.42
C LEU A 33 -5.52 4.68 4.41
N ALA A 34 -5.59 6.01 4.33
CA ALA A 34 -6.50 6.70 3.41
C ALA A 34 -6.24 6.30 1.94
N GLY A 35 -4.95 6.16 1.55
CA GLY A 35 -4.57 5.66 0.24
C GLY A 35 -5.01 4.20 0.01
N ASN A 36 -4.79 3.31 0.98
CA ASN A 36 -5.11 1.89 0.82
C ASN A 36 -6.62 1.58 0.88
N LEU A 37 -7.42 2.37 1.59
CA LEU A 37 -8.89 2.21 1.61
C LEU A 37 -9.52 2.36 0.23
N GLN A 38 -8.84 2.98 -0.73
CA GLN A 38 -9.31 3.10 -2.12
C GLN A 38 -9.49 1.74 -2.81
N VAL A 39 -8.84 0.67 -2.31
CA VAL A 39 -9.04 -0.70 -2.82
C VAL A 39 -10.47 -1.19 -2.63
N LEU A 40 -11.20 -0.68 -1.63
CA LEU A 40 -12.60 -1.02 -1.39
C LEU A 40 -13.55 -0.36 -2.41
N GLY A 41 -13.09 0.65 -3.15
CA GLY A 41 -13.87 1.34 -4.18
C GLY A 41 -13.78 0.66 -5.53
N SER A 42 -12.74 0.93 -6.28
CA SER A 42 -12.58 0.34 -7.63
C SER A 42 -11.11 0.10 -7.98
N PRO A 43 -10.82 -0.83 -8.91
CA PRO A 43 -9.47 -1.05 -9.44
C PRO A 43 -8.84 0.23 -9.99
N THR A 44 -9.61 1.02 -10.73
CA THR A 44 -9.13 2.27 -11.32
C THR A 44 -8.71 3.28 -10.25
N LEU A 45 -9.45 3.37 -9.15
CA LEU A 45 -9.19 4.36 -8.11
C LEU A 45 -7.81 4.20 -7.49
N ILE A 46 -7.51 3.00 -6.98
CA ILE A 46 -6.21 2.74 -6.33
C ILE A 46 -5.05 2.69 -7.34
N ASN A 47 -5.26 2.16 -8.55
CA ASN A 47 -4.24 2.11 -9.57
C ASN A 47 -3.87 3.52 -10.07
N THR A 48 -4.85 4.42 -10.25
CA THR A 48 -4.59 5.83 -10.60
C THR A 48 -3.82 6.54 -9.48
N TYR A 49 -4.21 6.33 -8.22
CA TYR A 49 -3.49 6.90 -7.08
C TYR A 49 -2.05 6.39 -7.00
N ALA A 50 -1.83 5.10 -7.18
CA ALA A 50 -0.50 4.50 -7.17
C ALA A 50 0.36 5.02 -8.34
N HIS A 51 -0.20 5.11 -9.54
CA HIS A 51 0.47 5.66 -10.71
C HIS A 51 0.85 7.14 -10.50
N PHE A 52 -0.05 7.95 -9.95
CA PHE A 52 0.25 9.34 -9.59
C PHE A 52 1.44 9.44 -8.64
N LEU A 53 1.49 8.64 -7.58
CA LEU A 53 2.63 8.64 -6.65
C LEU A 53 3.93 8.19 -7.32
N GLN A 54 3.88 7.16 -8.15
CA GLN A 54 5.05 6.62 -8.86
C GLN A 54 5.57 7.60 -9.92
N SER A 55 4.70 8.37 -10.58
CA SER A 55 5.10 9.39 -11.57
C SER A 55 5.89 10.55 -10.95
N LYS A 56 5.81 10.75 -9.62
CA LYS A 56 6.52 11.79 -8.86
C LYS A 56 7.76 11.23 -8.16
N ALA A 57 8.71 10.69 -8.93
CA ALA A 57 9.88 9.98 -8.41
C ALA A 57 10.64 10.74 -7.31
N GLY A 58 10.88 12.05 -7.46
CA GLY A 58 11.56 12.86 -6.47
C GLY A 58 10.81 12.93 -5.14
N LEU A 59 9.50 13.15 -5.18
CA LEU A 59 8.64 13.18 -4.00
C LEU A 59 8.59 11.79 -3.33
N LEU A 60 8.42 10.74 -4.12
CA LEU A 60 8.34 9.36 -3.63
C LEU A 60 9.62 8.93 -2.91
N TRP A 61 10.80 9.19 -3.52
CA TRP A 61 12.08 8.86 -2.89
C TRP A 61 12.39 9.74 -1.70
N GLY A 62 12.05 11.03 -1.74
CA GLY A 62 12.16 11.93 -0.59
C GLY A 62 11.32 11.44 0.60
N ALA A 63 10.08 11.03 0.35
CA ALA A 63 9.21 10.45 1.38
C ALA A 63 9.78 9.11 1.92
N ARG A 64 10.24 8.20 1.05
CA ARG A 64 10.85 6.92 1.47
C ARG A 64 12.07 7.12 2.35
N LEU A 65 13.02 7.98 1.95
CA LEU A 65 14.23 8.25 2.72
C LEU A 65 13.92 8.99 4.03
N GLY A 66 13.00 9.95 4.00
CA GLY A 66 12.54 10.66 5.19
C GLY A 66 11.88 9.73 6.21
N LEU A 67 11.01 8.83 5.75
CA LEU A 67 10.38 7.83 6.62
C LEU A 67 11.39 6.83 7.17
N LEU A 68 12.33 6.35 6.36
CA LEU A 68 13.40 5.47 6.83
C LEU A 68 14.27 6.13 7.90
N CYS A 69 14.60 7.40 7.72
CA CYS A 69 15.30 8.21 8.73
C CYS A 69 14.48 8.33 10.02
N CYS A 70 13.16 8.63 9.91
CA CYS A 70 12.27 8.71 11.07
C CYS A 70 12.15 7.38 11.81
N VAL A 71 12.02 6.26 11.10
CA VAL A 71 12.01 4.91 11.71
C VAL A 71 13.32 4.64 12.44
N GLY A 72 14.46 4.91 11.81
CA GLY A 72 15.77 4.73 12.42
C GLY A 72 15.95 5.56 13.70
N LEU A 73 15.60 6.84 13.66
CA LEU A 73 15.66 7.74 14.82
C LEU A 73 14.71 7.32 15.93
N HIS A 74 13.49 6.91 15.58
CA HIS A 74 12.47 6.43 16.53
C HIS A 74 12.97 5.20 17.29
N ILE A 75 13.48 4.20 16.57
CA ILE A 75 14.00 2.97 17.15
C ILE A 75 15.25 3.23 17.98
N ALA A 76 16.20 4.02 17.48
CA ALA A 76 17.42 4.35 18.20
C ALA A 76 17.11 5.08 19.52
N ALA A 77 16.20 6.04 19.51
CA ALA A 77 15.76 6.73 20.72
C ALA A 77 15.04 5.78 21.70
N ALA A 78 14.16 4.90 21.20
CA ALA A 78 13.43 3.93 22.02
C ALA A 78 14.38 2.93 22.72
N ILE A 79 15.34 2.36 21.98
CA ILE A 79 16.35 1.45 22.54
C ILE A 79 17.20 2.17 23.58
N SER A 80 17.73 3.36 23.25
CA SER A 80 18.58 4.14 24.15
C SER A 80 17.87 4.49 25.45
N LEU A 81 16.62 4.96 25.38
CA LEU A 81 15.82 5.27 26.57
C LEU A 81 15.48 4.01 27.40
N SER A 82 15.25 2.88 26.72
CA SER A 82 14.99 1.62 27.41
C SER A 82 16.22 1.10 28.16
N VAL A 83 17.40 1.21 27.58
CA VAL A 83 18.68 0.86 28.22
C VAL A 83 18.92 1.74 29.45
N ASP A 84 18.78 3.07 29.31
CA ASP A 84 18.92 3.99 30.44
C ASP A 84 17.98 3.67 31.58
N ASN A 85 16.70 3.38 31.26
CA ASN A 85 15.70 3.05 32.28
C ASN A 85 16.02 1.75 33.01
N LYS A 86 16.62 0.77 32.35
CA LYS A 86 17.09 -0.47 32.99
C LYS A 86 18.32 -0.24 33.86
N THR A 87 19.29 0.52 33.37
CA THR A 87 20.54 0.85 34.09
C THR A 87 20.27 1.71 35.35
N ALA A 88 19.31 2.62 35.26
CA ALA A 88 18.93 3.47 36.37
C ALA A 88 18.23 2.71 37.53
N ARG A 89 17.89 1.44 37.32
CA ARG A 89 17.19 0.58 38.33
C ARG A 89 17.94 -0.74 38.49
N PRO A 90 19.00 -0.77 39.28
CA PRO A 90 19.77 -2.01 39.48
C PRO A 90 19.05 -3.05 40.31
N GLN A 91 18.00 -2.66 41.09
CA GLN A 91 17.21 -3.59 41.89
C GLN A 91 15.75 -3.69 41.38
N PRO A 92 15.17 -4.90 41.24
CA PRO A 92 13.78 -5.08 40.91
C PRO A 92 12.84 -4.59 42.02
N TYR A 93 11.59 -4.29 41.68
CA TYR A 93 10.59 -3.98 42.71
C TYR A 93 10.38 -5.17 43.65
N ALA A 94 10.41 -4.93 44.97
CA ALA A 94 10.09 -5.95 45.98
C ALA A 94 8.65 -6.46 45.83
N VAL A 95 7.74 -5.59 45.38
CA VAL A 95 6.37 -5.96 44.99
C VAL A 95 6.20 -5.59 43.52
N PRO A 96 5.92 -6.55 42.60
CA PRO A 96 5.69 -6.27 41.21
C PRO A 96 4.31 -5.64 41.00
N ALA A 97 4.08 -4.49 41.61
CA ALA A 97 2.85 -3.73 41.44
C ALA A 97 2.93 -2.96 40.11
N ALA A 98 2.07 -3.33 39.18
CA ALA A 98 1.86 -2.60 37.93
C ALA A 98 1.17 -1.24 38.14
N TYR A 99 1.42 -0.60 39.31
CA TYR A 99 0.80 0.66 39.69
C TYR A 99 1.22 1.76 38.68
N GLY A 100 0.24 2.30 37.98
CA GLY A 100 0.47 3.41 37.04
C GLY A 100 1.03 3.06 35.67
N SER A 101 1.37 1.79 35.37
CA SER A 101 1.81 1.39 34.02
C SER A 101 0.78 0.51 33.30
N SER A 102 0.38 0.89 32.08
CA SER A 102 -0.53 0.08 31.27
C SER A 102 0.18 -1.16 30.68
N ARG A 103 -0.58 -2.20 30.31
CA ARG A 103 -0.03 -3.36 29.56
C ARG A 103 0.67 -2.91 28.29
N ALA A 104 0.06 -1.98 27.54
CA ALA A 104 0.64 -1.41 26.33
C ALA A 104 2.00 -0.77 26.59
N SER A 105 2.17 0.01 27.67
CA SER A 105 3.46 0.61 28.05
C SER A 105 4.55 -0.44 28.31
N ARG A 106 4.19 -1.56 28.97
CA ARG A 106 5.17 -2.62 29.30
C ARG A 106 5.60 -3.45 28.08
N THR A 107 4.77 -3.50 27.04
CA THR A 107 5.00 -4.28 25.82
C THR A 107 5.49 -3.43 24.64
N MET A 108 5.78 -2.14 24.84
CA MET A 108 6.15 -1.20 23.77
C MET A 108 7.37 -1.67 22.96
N ILE A 109 8.41 -2.18 23.61
CA ILE A 109 9.60 -2.68 22.91
C ILE A 109 9.24 -3.92 22.08
N VAL A 110 8.51 -4.86 22.66
CA VAL A 110 8.13 -6.11 21.97
C VAL A 110 7.21 -5.80 20.78
N SER A 111 6.17 -4.99 20.98
CA SER A 111 5.28 -4.56 19.88
C SER A 111 6.05 -3.79 18.80
N GLY A 112 6.99 -2.92 19.19
CA GLY A 112 7.84 -2.19 18.25
C GLY A 112 8.73 -3.10 17.40
N LEU A 113 9.33 -4.16 17.99
CA LEU A 113 10.13 -5.13 17.25
C LEU A 113 9.30 -5.96 16.27
N VAL A 114 8.10 -6.39 16.66
CA VAL A 114 7.19 -7.13 15.77
C VAL A 114 6.70 -6.21 14.64
N ILE A 115 6.39 -4.95 14.94
CA ILE A 115 6.04 -3.96 13.90
C ILE A 115 7.21 -3.73 12.95
N LEU A 116 8.45 -3.66 13.43
CA LEU A 116 9.63 -3.55 12.57
C LEU A 116 9.76 -4.77 11.64
N ALA A 117 9.64 -5.99 12.17
CA ALA A 117 9.64 -7.21 11.35
C ALA A 117 8.52 -7.19 10.31
N PHE A 118 7.33 -6.73 10.70
CA PHE A 118 6.21 -6.55 9.78
C PHE A 118 6.49 -5.50 8.70
N VAL A 119 7.09 -4.36 9.04
CA VAL A 119 7.47 -3.32 8.05
C VAL A 119 8.45 -3.90 7.03
N VAL A 120 9.45 -4.67 7.45
CA VAL A 120 10.38 -5.34 6.53
C VAL A 120 9.63 -6.30 5.59
N TYR A 121 8.75 -7.14 6.15
CA TYR A 121 7.91 -8.03 5.35
C TYR A 121 6.99 -7.26 4.39
N HIS A 122 6.34 -6.21 4.87
CA HIS A 122 5.44 -5.37 4.08
C HIS A 122 6.16 -4.71 2.89
N LEU A 123 7.37 -4.21 3.11
CA LEU A 123 8.20 -3.65 2.04
C LEU A 123 8.64 -4.73 1.03
N ALA A 124 8.99 -5.92 1.50
CA ALA A 124 9.30 -7.05 0.63
C ALA A 124 8.09 -7.48 -0.21
N HIS A 125 6.89 -7.46 0.39
CA HIS A 125 5.64 -7.87 -0.24
C HIS A 125 5.14 -6.88 -1.31
N PHE A 126 5.02 -5.58 -0.97
CA PHE A 126 4.34 -4.58 -1.81
C PHE A 126 5.25 -3.47 -2.37
N THR A 127 6.53 -3.43 -1.99
CA THR A 127 7.48 -2.43 -2.53
C THR A 127 8.57 -3.10 -3.35
N ALA A 128 9.24 -4.10 -2.80
CA ALA A 128 10.26 -4.87 -3.50
C ALA A 128 9.67 -6.02 -4.34
N LEU A 129 8.39 -6.34 -4.15
CA LEU A 129 7.61 -7.34 -4.89
C LEU A 129 8.31 -8.71 -4.98
N LEU A 130 8.94 -9.15 -3.87
CA LEU A 130 9.68 -10.41 -3.84
C LEU A 130 8.73 -11.60 -4.00
N PRO A 131 8.87 -12.45 -5.03
CA PRO A 131 7.90 -13.50 -5.34
C PRO A 131 7.73 -14.54 -4.21
N GLY A 132 8.78 -14.79 -3.42
CA GLY A 132 8.77 -15.79 -2.35
C GLY A 132 7.96 -15.40 -1.11
N VAL A 133 7.58 -14.12 -0.95
CA VAL A 133 6.95 -13.63 0.31
C VAL A 133 5.44 -13.44 0.21
N ASN A 134 4.86 -13.43 -0.98
CA ASN A 134 3.43 -13.17 -1.16
C ASN A 134 2.57 -14.45 -1.26
N GLY A 135 3.19 -15.62 -1.45
CA GLY A 135 2.49 -16.90 -1.58
C GLY A 135 1.72 -17.10 -2.89
N VAL A 136 1.91 -16.21 -3.86
CA VAL A 136 1.15 -16.20 -5.14
C VAL A 136 2.09 -16.30 -6.34
N GLY A 137 3.10 -15.42 -6.44
CA GLY A 137 4.01 -15.38 -7.57
C GLY A 137 4.65 -14.01 -7.81
N ASP A 138 5.12 -13.79 -9.03
CA ASP A 138 5.86 -12.58 -9.39
C ASP A 138 4.91 -11.41 -9.71
N PHE A 139 4.68 -10.53 -8.76
CA PHE A 139 3.82 -9.37 -8.89
C PHE A 139 4.30 -8.32 -9.90
N HIS A 140 5.58 -8.35 -10.33
CA HIS A 140 6.05 -7.48 -11.40
C HIS A 140 5.35 -7.75 -12.73
N LYS A 141 4.74 -8.92 -12.90
CA LYS A 141 3.99 -9.30 -14.10
C LYS A 141 2.56 -8.79 -14.12
N LEU A 142 2.04 -8.31 -12.98
CA LEU A 142 0.70 -7.76 -12.88
C LEU A 142 0.70 -6.33 -13.39
N THR A 143 0.10 -6.12 -14.55
CA THR A 143 -0.06 -4.81 -15.17
C THR A 143 -1.50 -4.57 -15.58
N THR A 144 -1.88 -3.30 -15.65
CA THR A 144 -3.19 -2.85 -16.14
C THR A 144 -3.01 -1.64 -17.05
N THR A 145 -4.03 -1.31 -17.82
CA THR A 145 -4.00 -0.14 -18.70
C THR A 145 -4.76 1.02 -18.06
N LEU A 146 -4.07 2.16 -17.88
CA LEU A 146 -4.67 3.42 -17.46
C LEU A 146 -4.36 4.49 -18.53
N HIS A 147 -5.41 5.09 -19.08
CA HIS A 147 -5.28 6.15 -20.10
C HIS A 147 -4.40 5.75 -21.31
N GLY A 148 -4.41 4.45 -21.68
CA GLY A 148 -3.62 3.91 -22.79
C GLY A 148 -2.18 3.51 -22.43
N GLU A 149 -1.75 3.74 -21.19
CA GLU A 149 -0.43 3.34 -20.69
C GLU A 149 -0.51 2.06 -19.85
N SER A 150 0.50 1.18 -19.99
CA SER A 150 0.64 -0.01 -19.14
C SER A 150 1.30 0.38 -17.83
N VAL A 151 0.60 0.17 -16.73
CA VAL A 151 1.06 0.51 -15.37
C VAL A 151 0.98 -0.70 -14.45
N PRO A 152 1.75 -0.73 -13.34
CA PRO A 152 1.63 -1.79 -12.33
C PRO A 152 0.21 -1.88 -11.76
N ASP A 153 -0.32 -3.10 -11.71
CA ASP A 153 -1.67 -3.37 -11.19
C ASP A 153 -1.66 -3.58 -9.67
N VAL A 154 -1.63 -2.50 -8.93
CA VAL A 154 -1.62 -2.51 -7.45
C VAL A 154 -2.89 -3.15 -6.87
N TYR A 155 -4.05 -2.94 -7.53
CA TYR A 155 -5.28 -3.59 -7.12
C TYR A 155 -5.18 -5.12 -7.20
N GLY A 156 -4.71 -5.65 -8.33
CA GLY A 156 -4.48 -7.07 -8.52
C GLY A 156 -3.49 -7.66 -7.52
N MET A 157 -2.39 -6.96 -7.23
CA MET A 157 -1.41 -7.36 -6.22
C MET A 157 -2.05 -7.48 -4.82
N MET A 158 -2.86 -6.50 -4.41
CA MET A 158 -3.55 -6.53 -3.11
C MET A 158 -4.58 -7.64 -3.06
N VAL A 159 -5.40 -7.79 -4.11
CA VAL A 159 -6.45 -8.81 -4.16
C VAL A 159 -5.86 -10.22 -4.11
N LEU A 160 -4.80 -10.49 -4.87
CA LEU A 160 -4.16 -11.81 -4.85
C LEU A 160 -3.41 -12.06 -3.54
N GLY A 161 -2.66 -11.08 -3.05
CA GLY A 161 -1.87 -11.22 -1.82
C GLY A 161 -2.75 -11.49 -0.59
N PHE A 162 -3.91 -10.82 -0.48
CA PHE A 162 -4.82 -11.03 0.65
C PHE A 162 -5.83 -12.17 0.45
N GLN A 163 -5.74 -12.96 -0.60
CA GLN A 163 -6.41 -14.25 -0.66
C GLN A 163 -5.62 -15.39 -0.02
N VAL A 164 -4.38 -15.12 0.37
CA VAL A 164 -3.52 -16.08 1.07
C VAL A 164 -3.74 -15.97 2.58
N TRP A 165 -4.30 -17.00 3.20
CA TRP A 165 -4.76 -16.98 4.59
C TRP A 165 -3.68 -16.60 5.62
N TRP A 166 -2.45 -17.13 5.45
CA TRP A 166 -1.35 -16.83 6.39
C TRP A 166 -0.85 -15.37 6.26
N VAL A 167 -0.91 -14.79 5.05
CA VAL A 167 -0.63 -13.37 4.81
C VAL A 167 -1.64 -12.52 5.58
N VAL A 168 -2.93 -12.82 5.42
CA VAL A 168 -4.01 -12.12 6.15
C VAL A 168 -3.81 -12.21 7.65
N LEU A 169 -3.55 -13.41 8.18
CA LEU A 169 -3.33 -13.60 9.60
C LEU A 169 -2.12 -12.79 10.10
N PHE A 170 -1.02 -12.80 9.37
CA PHE A 170 0.18 -12.05 9.73
C PHE A 170 -0.08 -10.52 9.76
N TYR A 171 -0.80 -10.01 8.74
CA TYR A 171 -1.20 -8.59 8.70
C TYR A 171 -2.11 -8.23 9.87
N LEU A 172 -3.12 -9.03 10.18
CA LEU A 172 -4.05 -8.76 11.29
C LEU A 172 -3.35 -8.78 12.65
N VAL A 173 -2.44 -9.71 12.88
CA VAL A 173 -1.63 -9.75 14.11
C VAL A 173 -0.76 -8.50 14.24
N ALA A 174 -0.06 -8.12 13.17
CA ALA A 174 0.77 -6.92 13.17
C ALA A 174 -0.05 -5.64 13.38
N GLN A 175 -1.23 -5.54 12.77
CA GLN A 175 -2.15 -4.41 12.94
C GLN A 175 -2.70 -4.34 14.37
N GLY A 176 -2.99 -5.48 15.00
CA GLY A 176 -3.39 -5.55 16.43
C GLY A 176 -2.28 -5.05 17.36
N LEU A 177 -1.01 -5.39 17.07
CA LEU A 177 0.13 -4.86 17.81
C LEU A 177 0.37 -3.36 17.54
N LEU A 178 0.17 -2.92 16.30
CA LEU A 178 0.21 -1.50 15.94
C LEU A 178 -0.87 -0.71 16.68
N PHE A 179 -2.09 -1.24 16.80
CA PHE A 179 -3.16 -0.65 17.60
C PHE A 179 -2.72 -0.41 19.06
N MET A 180 -2.13 -1.42 19.70
CA MET A 180 -1.63 -1.29 21.08
C MET A 180 -0.48 -0.26 21.15
N HIS A 181 0.42 -0.28 20.19
CA HIS A 181 1.57 0.63 20.09
C HIS A 181 1.12 2.09 19.94
N LEU A 182 0.20 2.36 19.02
CA LEU A 182 -0.35 3.71 18.78
C LEU A 182 -1.19 4.20 19.96
N GLY A 183 -2.02 3.34 20.55
CA GLY A 183 -2.87 3.72 21.69
C GLY A 183 -2.09 4.25 22.89
N HIS A 184 -0.88 3.71 23.12
CA HIS A 184 0.04 4.25 24.11
C HIS A 184 0.95 5.35 23.53
N GLY A 185 1.53 5.14 22.34
CA GLY A 185 2.53 5.99 21.75
C GLY A 185 2.04 7.41 21.47
N VAL A 186 0.83 7.56 20.94
CA VAL A 186 0.24 8.89 20.66
C VAL A 186 0.05 9.69 21.96
N ALA A 187 -0.48 9.08 23.00
CA ALA A 187 -0.61 9.75 24.30
C ALA A 187 0.76 10.11 24.91
N ALA A 188 1.73 9.19 24.86
CA ALA A 188 3.09 9.42 25.35
C ALA A 188 3.82 10.52 24.56
N MET A 189 3.55 10.67 23.27
CA MET A 189 4.07 11.75 22.43
C MET A 189 3.67 13.13 22.98
N PHE A 190 2.37 13.35 23.25
CA PHE A 190 1.90 14.60 23.82
C PHE A 190 2.50 14.86 25.19
N GLN A 191 2.66 13.82 26.02
CA GLN A 191 3.36 13.94 27.30
C GLN A 191 4.82 14.35 27.14
N SER A 192 5.56 13.77 26.17
CA SER A 192 6.97 14.06 25.91
C SER A 192 7.17 15.48 25.40
N LEU A 193 6.20 16.03 24.66
CA LEU A 193 6.20 17.40 24.15
C LEU A 193 5.76 18.44 25.21
N GLY A 194 5.50 18.03 26.47
CA GLY A 194 5.09 18.94 27.55
C GLY A 194 3.62 19.35 27.49
N LEU A 195 2.81 18.71 26.63
CA LEU A 195 1.39 19.04 26.42
C LEU A 195 0.45 18.26 27.36
N ARG A 196 1.00 17.65 28.42
CA ARG A 196 0.20 16.96 29.43
C ARG A 196 -0.27 17.95 30.49
N ASP A 197 -1.46 18.49 30.29
CA ASP A 197 -2.22 19.25 31.26
C ASP A 197 -3.34 18.39 31.86
N HIS A 198 -3.64 18.58 33.15
CA HIS A 198 -4.70 17.84 33.85
C HIS A 198 -6.07 17.99 33.19
N HIS A 199 -6.39 19.18 32.67
CA HIS A 199 -7.66 19.48 32.03
C HIS A 199 -7.79 18.82 30.63
N TRP A 200 -6.72 18.81 29.82
CA TRP A 200 -6.75 18.29 28.45
C TRP A 200 -6.40 16.81 28.36
N TRP A 201 -5.72 16.24 29.36
CA TRP A 201 -5.24 14.87 29.33
C TRP A 201 -6.30 13.81 29.04
N PRO A 202 -7.52 13.83 29.68
CA PRO A 202 -8.57 12.86 29.37
C PRO A 202 -9.01 12.89 27.90
N ARG A 203 -9.05 14.10 27.29
CA ARG A 203 -9.41 14.28 25.86
C ARG A 203 -8.32 13.76 24.94
N ILE A 204 -7.05 14.06 25.24
CA ILE A 204 -5.88 13.54 24.49
C ILE A 204 -5.85 12.02 24.56
N ALA A 205 -6.06 11.42 25.72
CA ALA A 205 -6.08 9.99 25.89
C ALA A 205 -7.27 9.32 25.16
N ALA A 206 -8.44 9.97 25.15
CA ALA A 206 -9.60 9.50 24.39
C ALA A 206 -9.35 9.59 22.87
N LEU A 207 -8.77 10.70 22.39
CA LEU A 207 -8.40 10.88 20.99
C LEU A 207 -7.38 9.83 20.54
N ALA A 208 -6.34 9.59 21.34
CA ALA A 208 -5.31 8.58 21.03
C ALA A 208 -5.93 7.17 20.90
N ARG A 209 -6.85 6.80 21.81
CA ARG A 209 -7.57 5.53 21.74
C ARG A 209 -8.49 5.46 20.53
N GLY A 210 -9.29 6.50 20.31
CA GLY A 210 -10.21 6.59 19.14
C GLY A 210 -9.49 6.49 17.81
N ALA A 211 -8.38 7.24 17.66
CA ALA A 211 -7.54 7.17 16.47
C ALA A 211 -6.95 5.77 16.26
N SER A 212 -6.46 5.13 17.32
CA SER A 212 -5.89 3.77 17.23
C SER A 212 -6.95 2.74 16.82
N ILE A 213 -8.18 2.84 17.36
CA ILE A 213 -9.31 1.98 16.98
C ILE A 213 -9.67 2.20 15.50
N ALA A 214 -9.81 3.45 15.07
CA ALA A 214 -10.17 3.80 13.71
C ALA A 214 -9.10 3.30 12.70
N ILE A 215 -7.82 3.47 13.02
CA ILE A 215 -6.70 2.98 12.21
C ILE A 215 -6.72 1.46 12.12
N PHE A 216 -6.90 0.76 13.26
CA PHE A 216 -6.98 -0.70 13.27
C PHE A 216 -8.16 -1.21 12.43
N ALA A 217 -9.36 -0.67 12.66
CA ALA A 217 -10.56 -1.06 11.92
C ALA A 217 -10.40 -0.82 10.41
N GLY A 218 -9.86 0.36 10.03
CA GLY A 218 -9.64 0.72 8.64
C GLY A 218 -8.62 -0.17 7.93
N TYR A 219 -7.53 -0.54 8.60
CA TYR A 219 -6.57 -1.48 8.00
C TYR A 219 -7.09 -2.92 8.00
N ALA A 220 -7.79 -3.36 9.06
CA ALA A 220 -8.27 -4.74 9.16
C ALA A 220 -9.36 -5.06 8.14
N ILE A 221 -10.23 -4.09 7.82
CA ILE A 221 -11.29 -4.31 6.83
C ILE A 221 -10.75 -4.69 5.44
N ILE A 222 -9.58 -4.18 5.05
CA ILE A 222 -8.98 -4.44 3.73
C ILE A 222 -8.68 -5.92 3.53
N PRO A 223 -7.78 -6.56 4.29
CA PRO A 223 -7.47 -7.98 4.10
C PRO A 223 -8.67 -8.88 4.39
N ILE A 224 -9.56 -8.52 5.33
CA ILE A 224 -10.76 -9.29 5.64
C ILE A 224 -11.74 -9.28 4.46
N ALA A 225 -12.06 -8.11 3.91
CA ALA A 225 -13.01 -7.99 2.79
C ALA A 225 -12.51 -8.71 1.53
N ILE A 226 -11.20 -8.66 1.27
CA ILE A 226 -10.59 -9.36 0.14
C ILE A 226 -10.58 -10.88 0.38
N PHE A 227 -10.18 -11.32 1.57
CA PHE A 227 -10.14 -12.74 1.94
C PHE A 227 -11.51 -13.41 1.86
N LEU A 228 -12.54 -12.71 2.35
CA LEU A 228 -13.95 -13.15 2.28
C LEU A 228 -14.55 -13.01 0.88
N ARG A 229 -13.76 -12.56 -0.10
CA ARG A 229 -14.18 -12.34 -1.50
C ARG A 229 -15.35 -11.35 -1.66
N VAL A 230 -15.56 -10.46 -0.67
CA VAL A 230 -16.52 -9.34 -0.79
C VAL A 230 -15.99 -8.30 -1.77
N VAL A 231 -14.66 -8.18 -1.86
CA VAL A 231 -13.96 -7.25 -2.77
C VAL A 231 -13.02 -8.04 -3.67
N GLY A 232 -13.07 -7.77 -4.98
CA GLY A 232 -12.10 -8.24 -5.96
C GLY A 232 -12.21 -9.70 -6.39
N ALA A 233 -13.30 -10.42 -6.08
CA ALA A 233 -13.44 -11.84 -6.41
C ALA A 233 -13.25 -12.13 -7.91
N GLU A 234 -13.99 -11.43 -8.77
CA GLU A 234 -13.90 -11.58 -10.24
C GLU A 234 -12.55 -11.10 -10.79
N TYR A 235 -12.00 -10.05 -10.18
CA TYR A 235 -10.72 -9.51 -10.57
C TYR A 235 -9.57 -10.48 -10.30
N ALA A 236 -9.66 -11.24 -9.20
CA ALA A 236 -8.66 -12.23 -8.82
C ALA A 236 -8.45 -13.30 -9.89
N GLU A 237 -9.52 -13.77 -10.54
CA GLU A 237 -9.41 -14.78 -11.59
C GLU A 237 -8.63 -14.24 -12.79
N ARG A 238 -8.95 -13.03 -13.24
CA ARG A 238 -8.19 -12.37 -14.33
C ARG A 238 -6.71 -12.18 -13.99
N ALA A 239 -6.41 -11.71 -12.77
CA ALA A 239 -5.04 -11.52 -12.31
C ALA A 239 -4.26 -12.84 -12.21
N ARG A 240 -4.91 -13.94 -11.78
CA ARG A 240 -4.30 -15.29 -11.78
C ARG A 240 -3.98 -15.77 -13.19
N HIS A 241 -4.90 -15.61 -14.14
CA HIS A 241 -4.65 -15.96 -15.54
C HIS A 241 -3.46 -15.18 -16.13
N GLN A 242 -3.33 -13.91 -15.78
CA GLN A 242 -2.18 -13.10 -16.19
C GLN A 242 -0.85 -13.65 -15.65
N LEU A 243 -0.82 -14.07 -14.38
CA LEU A 243 0.36 -14.70 -13.78
C LEU A 243 0.68 -16.07 -14.42
N ALA A 244 -0.34 -16.91 -14.65
CA ALA A 244 -0.20 -18.24 -15.24
C ALA A 244 0.30 -18.17 -16.70
N GLY A 245 -0.29 -17.33 -17.54
CA GLY A 245 0.15 -17.14 -18.91
C GLY A 245 1.59 -16.66 -19.02
N ALA A 246 2.03 -15.79 -18.13
CA ALA A 246 3.42 -15.36 -18.04
C ALA A 246 4.37 -16.49 -17.57
N THR A 247 3.88 -17.48 -16.86
CA THR A 247 4.66 -18.64 -16.37
C THR A 247 4.82 -19.69 -17.47
N GLU A 248 3.76 -19.95 -18.24
CA GLU A 248 3.82 -20.89 -19.38
C GLU A 248 4.81 -20.42 -20.48
N ILE A 249 4.81 -19.14 -20.82
CA ILE A 249 5.76 -18.55 -21.79
C ILE A 249 7.21 -18.68 -21.28
N ARG A 250 7.45 -18.62 -19.99
CA ARG A 250 8.80 -18.70 -19.41
C ARG A 250 9.29 -20.13 -19.23
N SER A 251 8.39 -21.10 -19.11
CA SER A 251 8.72 -22.52 -18.91
C SER A 251 8.94 -23.28 -20.22
N ASP A 252 8.58 -22.70 -21.35
CA ASP A 252 8.83 -23.29 -22.68
C ASP A 252 9.93 -22.51 -23.44
N PRO A 253 11.21 -22.95 -23.34
CA PRO A 253 12.29 -22.31 -24.09
C PRO A 253 12.14 -22.46 -25.61
N ALA A 254 11.35 -23.41 -26.12
CA ALA A 254 11.10 -23.60 -27.55
C ALA A 254 10.08 -22.57 -28.11
N ALA A 255 9.30 -21.90 -27.25
CA ALA A 255 8.39 -20.83 -27.66
C ALA A 255 9.14 -19.52 -28.03
N PHE A 256 10.43 -19.43 -27.74
CA PHE A 256 11.23 -18.21 -27.91
C PHE A 256 11.92 -18.11 -29.26
N GLY A 257 11.34 -18.49 -30.32
CA GLY A 257 12.02 -18.24 -31.57
C GLY A 257 11.23 -18.42 -32.88
N TRP A 258 10.28 -19.30 -32.98
CA TRP A 258 9.69 -19.60 -34.28
C TRP A 258 8.19 -19.92 -34.29
N THR A 259 7.53 -20.08 -33.17
CA THR A 259 6.12 -20.48 -33.07
C THR A 259 5.13 -19.30 -33.08
N LEU A 260 5.57 -18.08 -32.84
CA LEU A 260 4.72 -16.87 -32.92
C LEU A 260 4.27 -16.58 -34.37
N SER A 261 5.06 -16.91 -35.36
CA SER A 261 4.73 -16.72 -36.79
C SER A 261 3.68 -17.73 -37.28
N THR A 262 3.68 -18.96 -36.75
CA THR A 262 2.79 -20.03 -37.23
C THR A 262 1.39 -19.98 -36.56
N ARG A 263 1.25 -19.37 -35.40
CA ARG A 263 -0.07 -19.22 -34.74
C ARG A 263 -0.85 -18.01 -35.27
N MET A 264 -0.22 -16.97 -35.75
CA MET A 264 -0.93 -15.85 -36.39
C MET A 264 -1.52 -16.18 -37.75
N THR A 265 -0.97 -17.20 -38.45
CA THR A 265 -1.50 -17.65 -39.75
C THR A 265 -2.58 -18.72 -39.64
N ARG A 266 -2.85 -19.28 -38.44
CA ARG A 266 -3.84 -20.35 -38.26
C ARG A 266 -5.16 -19.90 -37.56
N ALA A 267 -5.31 -18.63 -37.31
CA ALA A 267 -6.51 -18.07 -36.67
C ALA A 267 -7.34 -17.18 -37.61
N ALA A 268 -7.26 -17.42 -38.95
CA ALA A 268 -8.28 -16.93 -39.87
C ALA A 268 -9.24 -18.09 -40.15
N PRO A 269 -10.50 -18.05 -39.69
CA PRO A 269 -11.48 -19.00 -40.25
C PRO A 269 -11.71 -18.65 -41.70
N ASP A 270 -11.62 -19.68 -42.57
CA ASP A 270 -12.12 -19.65 -43.94
C ASP A 270 -13.59 -19.17 -43.90
N MET A 271 -13.81 -17.90 -44.17
CA MET A 271 -15.09 -17.42 -44.60
C MET A 271 -15.09 -17.53 -46.14
N ASP A 272 -15.67 -18.62 -46.64
CA ASP A 272 -16.14 -18.73 -47.98
C ASP A 272 -17.05 -17.54 -48.32
N MET A 273 -16.50 -16.55 -48.97
CA MET A 273 -17.28 -15.54 -49.70
C MET A 273 -17.52 -16.01 -51.11
N PRO A 274 -18.79 -16.18 -51.53
CA PRO A 274 -19.06 -16.49 -52.94
C PRO A 274 -18.62 -15.36 -53.87
N ALA A 275 -18.00 -15.72 -54.97
CA ALA A 275 -17.54 -14.82 -55.99
C ALA A 275 -18.67 -13.92 -56.52
N PRO A 276 -18.43 -12.63 -56.79
CA PRO A 276 -19.42 -11.77 -57.39
C PRO A 276 -19.59 -12.16 -58.87
N THR A 277 -20.82 -12.57 -59.25
CA THR A 277 -21.25 -12.77 -60.61
C THR A 277 -21.23 -11.44 -61.37
N ALA A 278 -20.52 -11.42 -62.46
CA ALA A 278 -20.56 -10.34 -63.45
C ALA A 278 -21.92 -10.28 -64.13
N ALA A 279 -22.62 -9.18 -63.99
CA ALA A 279 -23.77 -8.89 -64.90
C ALA A 279 -23.90 -7.36 -65.07
N SER A 280 -23.69 -7.00 -66.32
CA SER A 280 -24.26 -5.90 -67.10
C SER A 280 -23.85 -4.46 -66.78
N ALA A 281 -23.03 -3.98 -67.66
CA ALA A 281 -22.93 -2.56 -68.05
C ALA A 281 -24.23 -2.10 -68.71
N GLY A 282 -24.71 -0.92 -68.31
CA GLY A 282 -25.85 -0.30 -68.98
C GLY A 282 -26.01 1.17 -68.50
N SER A 283 -25.37 2.03 -69.22
CA SER A 283 -25.87 3.30 -69.80
C SER A 283 -26.90 4.08 -68.96
N LEU A 284 -26.61 5.30 -68.57
CA LEU A 284 -27.20 6.49 -69.18
C LEU A 284 -26.72 7.78 -68.46
N ALA A 285 -26.32 8.66 -69.30
CA ALA A 285 -25.85 10.00 -69.08
C ALA A 285 -26.97 10.95 -68.67
N ASN A 286 -26.55 12.06 -68.13
CA ASN A 286 -27.17 13.41 -68.29
C ASN A 286 -28.31 13.80 -67.39
N ARG A 287 -28.08 14.75 -66.49
CA ARG A 287 -28.67 16.10 -66.53
C ARG A 287 -28.06 17.02 -65.49
N ALA A 288 -27.54 18.08 -66.06
CA ALA A 288 -27.20 19.32 -65.38
C ALA A 288 -28.48 20.15 -65.00
N GLY A 289 -28.34 21.06 -64.07
CA GLY A 289 -29.34 22.13 -63.77
C GLY A 289 -29.21 22.46 -62.29
N SER A 290 -28.42 23.44 -61.91
CA SER A 290 -28.64 24.86 -61.65
C SER A 290 -29.89 25.15 -60.78
N ASP A 291 -29.62 25.85 -59.71
CA ASP A 291 -30.21 27.11 -59.16
C ASP A 291 -30.05 27.07 -57.62
N SER A 292 -29.22 27.90 -57.03
CA SER A 292 -29.24 29.31 -56.66
C SER A 292 -30.34 29.68 -55.65
N VAL A 293 -29.83 30.35 -54.61
CA VAL A 293 -30.38 31.58 -53.97
C VAL A 293 -31.11 31.44 -52.61
N SER A 294 -30.51 32.16 -51.68
CA SER A 294 -31.03 32.95 -50.53
C SER A 294 -31.75 32.21 -49.40
N GLY A 295 -31.53 32.48 -48.11
CA GLY A 295 -31.25 33.74 -47.43
C GLY A 295 -32.20 33.87 -46.22
N HIS A 296 -31.70 34.49 -45.17
CA HIS A 296 -32.38 35.05 -43.97
C HIS A 296 -32.63 34.10 -42.78
N SER A 297 -31.85 34.29 -41.72
CA SER A 297 -32.09 35.09 -40.48
C SER A 297 -33.39 34.84 -39.76
N HIS A 298 -33.28 34.25 -38.60
CA HIS A 298 -33.63 34.85 -37.30
C HIS A 298 -32.92 34.10 -36.20
#